data_fa9bb7e83729ea7804027407a887a1ec
#
_entry.id   fa9bb7e83729ea7804027407a887a1ec
#
_cell.length_a   1.000
_cell.length_b   1.000
_cell.length_c   1.000
_cell.angle_alpha   90.00
_cell.angle_beta   90.00
_cell.angle_gamma   90.00
#
_symmetry.space_group_name_H-M   'P 1'
#
loop_
_entity.id
_entity.type
_entity.pdbx_description
1 polymer ?
#
loop_
_entity_poly.entity_id
_entity_poly.type
_entity_poly.pdbx_seq_one_letter_code
_entity_poly.pdbx_strand_id
1 'polypeptide(L)'
;MASLLKPDIKKWLNKSVESELYASNLYKHIANQLQRLGFFGSQKYFLNESSEELTHYQKLVDYTNDMGDVIEIPQVPKIAHSVKSIKDALKVAYDFELSLMEDYQKFYEEAEDKYSDCITATFIIELINIQRRSVGEYGDLIARYDRNPNDVFEFDEYLGEK
;
A
#
# COMPACT_ATOMS: atom_id res chain seq x y z
N MET A 1 -23.57 7.45 -19.88
CA MET A 1 -24.00 6.15 -19.30
C MET A 1 -24.14 6.34 -17.79
N ALA A 2 -25.16 5.77 -17.18
CA ALA A 2 -25.30 5.90 -15.72
C ALA A 2 -24.28 4.98 -15.03
N SER A 3 -23.76 5.42 -13.88
CA SER A 3 -22.88 4.62 -13.05
C SER A 3 -23.56 3.31 -12.62
N LEU A 4 -22.82 2.21 -12.66
CA LEU A 4 -23.24 0.91 -12.15
C LEU A 4 -22.89 0.73 -10.67
N LEU A 5 -22.14 1.67 -10.09
CA LEU A 5 -21.69 1.63 -8.71
C LEU A 5 -22.78 2.12 -7.75
N LYS A 6 -22.94 1.41 -6.63
CA LYS A 6 -23.71 1.93 -5.51
C LYS A 6 -22.93 3.06 -4.80
N PRO A 7 -23.62 4.07 -4.23
CA PRO A 7 -22.96 5.20 -3.57
C PRO A 7 -21.94 4.82 -2.49
N ASP A 8 -22.25 3.82 -1.67
CA ASP A 8 -21.34 3.34 -0.63
C ASP A 8 -20.10 2.63 -1.21
N ILE A 9 -20.27 1.88 -2.30
CA ILE A 9 -19.15 1.25 -3.03
C ILE A 9 -18.23 2.33 -3.61
N LYS A 10 -18.80 3.38 -4.19
CA LYS A 10 -18.02 4.52 -4.70
C LYS A 10 -17.22 5.21 -3.59
N LYS A 11 -17.79 5.38 -2.40
CA LYS A 11 -17.08 5.93 -1.23
C LYS A 11 -15.88 5.07 -0.84
N TRP A 12 -16.04 3.75 -0.84
CA TRP A 12 -14.95 2.82 -0.56
C TRP A 12 -13.84 2.90 -1.62
N LEU A 13 -14.19 2.99 -2.90
CA LEU A 13 -13.22 3.15 -3.99
C LEU A 13 -12.43 4.46 -3.84
N ASN A 14 -13.10 5.57 -3.56
CA ASN A 14 -12.43 6.86 -3.32
C ASN A 14 -11.50 6.81 -2.09
N LYS A 15 -11.93 6.18 -0.99
CA LYS A 15 -11.09 5.96 0.19
C LYS A 15 -9.87 5.09 -0.13
N SER A 16 -10.06 4.03 -0.91
CA SER A 16 -8.98 3.14 -1.32
C SER A 16 -7.95 3.86 -2.18
N VAL A 17 -8.39 4.69 -3.11
CA VAL A 17 -7.50 5.55 -3.91
C VAL A 17 -6.69 6.50 -3.04
N GLU A 18 -7.31 7.14 -2.05
CA GLU A 18 -6.58 7.98 -1.08
C GLU A 18 -5.50 7.17 -0.36
N SER A 19 -5.82 5.95 0.08
CA SER A 19 -4.88 5.07 0.78
C SER A 19 -3.69 4.66 -0.09
N GLU A 20 -3.91 4.31 -1.36
CA GLU A 20 -2.83 3.94 -2.29
C GLU A 20 -1.92 5.13 -2.63
N LEU A 21 -2.50 6.31 -2.84
CA LEU A 21 -1.72 7.54 -3.04
C LEU A 21 -0.95 7.93 -1.76
N TYR A 22 -1.55 7.74 -0.59
CA TYR A 22 -0.87 7.95 0.68
C TYR A 22 0.30 6.97 0.84
N ALA A 23 0.11 5.68 0.51
CA ALA A 23 1.18 4.68 0.54
C ALA A 23 2.36 5.08 -0.35
N SER A 24 2.09 5.50 -1.59
CA SER A 24 3.13 5.98 -2.49
C SER A 24 3.91 7.16 -1.88
N ASN A 25 3.23 8.13 -1.29
CA ASN A 25 3.87 9.27 -0.61
C ASN A 25 4.62 8.85 0.66
N LEU A 26 4.07 7.91 1.44
CA LEU A 26 4.72 7.35 2.63
C LEU A 26 6.06 6.73 2.26
N TYR A 27 6.10 5.92 1.22
CA TYR A 27 7.33 5.24 0.80
C TYR A 27 8.36 6.21 0.22
N LYS A 28 7.94 7.25 -0.50
CA LYS A 28 8.85 8.35 -0.89
C LYS A 28 9.43 9.07 0.32
N HIS A 29 8.62 9.33 1.32
CA HIS A 29 9.05 9.99 2.56
C HIS A 29 10.05 9.14 3.34
N ILE A 30 9.78 7.83 3.47
CA ILE A 30 10.71 6.86 4.05
C ILE A 30 12.03 6.84 3.26
N ALA A 31 11.97 6.74 1.93
CA ALA A 31 13.14 6.73 1.08
C ALA A 31 14.02 7.96 1.27
N ASN A 32 13.42 9.16 1.36
CA ASN A 32 14.15 10.40 1.61
C ASN A 32 14.90 10.39 2.94
N GLN A 33 14.26 9.86 3.99
CA GLN A 33 14.89 9.76 5.32
C GLN A 33 16.02 8.72 5.32
N LEU A 34 15.83 7.56 4.71
CA LEU A 34 16.85 6.51 4.58
C LEU A 34 18.06 6.99 3.78
N GLN A 35 17.84 7.75 2.71
CA GLN A 35 18.94 8.38 1.97
C GLN A 35 19.78 9.29 2.87
N ARG A 36 19.14 10.10 3.71
CA ARG A 36 19.82 11.00 4.63
C ARG A 36 20.61 10.26 5.71
N LEU A 37 20.16 9.06 6.07
CA LEU A 37 20.87 8.16 7.00
C LEU A 37 22.01 7.36 6.34
N GLY A 38 22.17 7.44 5.01
CA GLY A 38 23.19 6.73 4.25
C GLY A 38 22.81 5.32 3.81
N PHE A 39 21.53 4.95 3.88
CA PHE A 39 21.01 3.65 3.45
C PHE A 39 20.45 3.71 2.04
N PHE A 40 21.34 3.64 1.05
CA PHE A 40 20.99 3.84 -0.37
C PHE A 40 20.28 2.63 -0.99
N GLY A 41 20.58 1.42 -0.53
CA GLY A 41 19.87 0.22 -0.96
C GLY A 41 18.43 0.23 -0.50
N SER A 42 18.21 0.54 0.76
CA SER A 42 16.86 0.67 1.33
C SER A 42 16.09 1.84 0.72
N GLN A 43 16.75 2.96 0.42
CA GLN A 43 16.16 4.07 -0.32
C GLN A 43 15.61 3.59 -1.66
N LYS A 44 16.42 2.90 -2.45
CA LYS A 44 16.01 2.37 -3.76
C LYS A 44 14.82 1.43 -3.63
N TYR A 45 14.85 0.52 -2.64
CA TYR A 45 13.75 -0.38 -2.38
C TYR A 45 12.43 0.37 -2.15
N PHE A 46 12.41 1.34 -1.24
CA PHE A 46 11.18 2.11 -0.95
C PHE A 46 10.73 3.02 -2.11
N LEU A 47 11.63 3.49 -2.98
CA LEU A 47 11.23 4.18 -4.21
C LEU A 47 10.54 3.23 -5.18
N ASN A 48 10.99 1.98 -5.29
CA ASN A 48 10.31 0.97 -6.09
C ASN A 48 8.92 0.65 -5.52
N GLU A 49 8.82 0.45 -4.19
CA GLU A 49 7.54 0.25 -3.52
C GLU A 49 6.58 1.42 -3.77
N SER A 50 7.07 2.67 -3.68
CA SER A 50 6.25 3.85 -4.02
C SER A 50 5.67 3.80 -5.43
N SER A 51 6.44 3.32 -6.40
CA SER A 51 5.98 3.17 -7.78
C SER A 51 4.96 2.04 -7.93
N GLU A 52 5.13 0.97 -7.16
CA GLU A 52 4.20 -0.17 -7.14
C GLU A 52 2.82 0.26 -6.64
N GLU A 53 2.75 1.12 -5.61
CA GLU A 53 1.47 1.65 -5.10
C GLU A 53 0.68 2.44 -6.15
N LEU A 54 1.36 3.08 -7.10
CA LEU A 54 0.69 3.75 -8.20
C LEU A 54 0.04 2.77 -9.19
N THR A 55 0.54 1.54 -9.27
CA THR A 55 -0.13 0.48 -10.05
C THR A 55 -1.42 0.01 -9.38
N HIS A 56 -1.44 -0.05 -8.04
CA HIS A 56 -2.66 -0.37 -7.27
C HIS A 56 -3.70 0.75 -7.41
N TYR A 57 -3.27 2.00 -7.30
CA TYR A 57 -4.11 3.16 -7.62
C TYR A 57 -4.75 3.04 -9.00
N GLN A 58 -3.96 2.70 -10.04
CA GLN A 58 -4.47 2.59 -11.40
C GLN A 58 -5.50 1.47 -11.55
N LYS A 59 -5.33 0.34 -10.86
CA LYS A 59 -6.35 -0.74 -10.84
C LYS A 59 -7.71 -0.24 -10.33
N LEU A 60 -7.71 0.58 -9.27
CA LEU A 60 -8.94 1.17 -8.71
C LEU A 60 -9.61 2.14 -9.69
N VAL A 61 -8.80 2.95 -10.39
CA VAL A 61 -9.28 3.89 -11.41
C VAL A 61 -9.90 3.12 -12.58
N ASP A 62 -9.20 2.12 -13.10
CA ASP A 62 -9.65 1.32 -14.24
C ASP A 62 -10.97 0.60 -13.91
N TYR A 63 -11.05 -0.04 -12.73
CA TYR A 63 -12.29 -0.68 -12.29
C TYR A 63 -13.45 0.32 -12.21
N THR A 64 -13.22 1.50 -11.64
CA THR A 64 -14.26 2.53 -11.53
C THR A 64 -14.75 3.00 -12.90
N ASN A 65 -13.81 3.19 -13.83
CA ASN A 65 -14.13 3.56 -15.22
C ASN A 65 -14.92 2.45 -15.93
N ASP A 66 -14.56 1.19 -15.74
CA ASP A 66 -15.28 0.05 -16.29
C ASP A 66 -16.73 -0.01 -15.78
N MET A 67 -16.96 0.46 -14.54
CA MET A 67 -18.29 0.55 -13.93
C MET A 67 -19.05 1.82 -14.32
N GLY A 68 -18.55 2.60 -15.28
CA GLY A 68 -19.19 3.81 -15.81
C GLY A 68 -19.13 5.00 -14.88
N ASP A 69 -18.15 5.07 -14.01
CA ASP A 69 -17.95 6.17 -13.07
C ASP A 69 -16.51 6.68 -13.10
N VAL A 70 -16.20 7.70 -12.31
CA VAL A 70 -14.85 8.28 -12.20
C VAL A 70 -14.43 8.40 -10.73
N ILE A 71 -13.14 8.20 -10.49
CA ILE A 71 -12.54 8.50 -9.19
C ILE A 71 -12.35 10.01 -9.06
N GLU A 72 -12.74 10.56 -7.92
CA GLU A 72 -12.34 11.89 -7.52
C GLU A 72 -10.96 11.82 -6.88
N ILE A 73 -9.94 12.46 -7.48
CA ILE A 73 -8.59 12.47 -6.93
C ILE A 73 -8.58 13.27 -5.62
N PRO A 74 -8.31 12.62 -4.47
CA PRO A 74 -8.43 13.25 -3.17
C PRO A 74 -7.22 14.12 -2.83
N GLN A 75 -7.40 15.00 -1.85
CA GLN A 75 -6.27 15.54 -1.11
C GLN A 75 -5.67 14.45 -0.24
N VAL A 76 -4.36 14.19 -0.42
CA VAL A 76 -3.65 13.19 0.38
C VAL A 76 -3.05 13.86 1.62
N PRO A 77 -3.25 13.31 2.83
CA PRO A 77 -2.70 13.86 4.06
C PRO A 77 -1.17 13.92 4.04
N LYS A 78 -0.60 14.92 4.71
CA LYS A 78 0.84 15.04 4.91
C LYS A 78 1.37 13.82 5.68
N ILE A 79 2.51 13.28 5.23
CA ILE A 79 3.20 12.21 5.93
C ILE A 79 3.90 12.79 7.17
N ALA A 80 3.63 12.18 8.34
CA ALA A 80 4.15 12.64 9.63
C ALA A 80 5.12 11.63 10.30
N HIS A 81 5.40 10.49 9.65
CA HIS A 81 6.28 9.46 10.20
C HIS A 81 7.74 9.90 10.20
N SER A 82 8.45 9.60 11.30
CA SER A 82 9.89 9.78 11.41
C SER A 82 10.57 8.42 11.44
N VAL A 83 11.56 8.23 10.55
CA VAL A 83 12.33 6.99 10.42
C VAL A 83 13.76 7.25 10.86
N LYS A 84 14.26 6.45 11.79
CA LYS A 84 15.62 6.57 12.36
C LYS A 84 16.51 5.37 12.00
N SER A 85 15.93 4.30 11.44
CA SER A 85 16.63 3.08 11.07
C SER A 85 15.88 2.35 9.96
N ILE A 86 16.53 1.39 9.33
CA ILE A 86 15.87 0.49 8.36
C ILE A 86 14.74 -0.28 9.07
N LYS A 87 14.95 -0.74 10.30
CA LYS A 87 13.91 -1.44 11.05
C LYS A 87 12.67 -0.58 11.29
N ASP A 88 12.86 0.70 11.64
CA ASP A 88 11.72 1.63 11.77
C ASP A 88 10.95 1.75 10.46
N ALA A 89 11.67 1.86 9.34
CA ALA A 89 11.07 1.94 8.01
C ALA A 89 10.21 0.71 7.68
N LEU A 90 10.78 -0.48 7.90
CA LEU A 90 10.08 -1.75 7.66
C LEU A 90 8.84 -1.88 8.56
N LYS A 91 8.96 -1.46 9.83
CA LYS A 91 7.83 -1.51 10.76
C LYS A 91 6.71 -0.57 10.38
N VAL A 92 7.02 0.67 9.99
CA VAL A 92 6.03 1.64 9.51
C VAL A 92 5.30 1.09 8.27
N ALA A 93 6.04 0.52 7.34
CA ALA A 93 5.46 -0.09 6.14
C ALA A 93 4.57 -1.29 6.49
N TYR A 94 5.05 -2.21 7.32
CA TYR A 94 4.28 -3.37 7.77
C TYR A 94 2.95 -2.96 8.43
N ASP A 95 2.99 -2.03 9.38
CA ASP A 95 1.82 -1.57 10.11
C ASP A 95 0.80 -0.90 9.16
N PHE A 96 1.29 -0.14 8.16
CA PHE A 96 0.44 0.48 7.15
C PHE A 96 -0.23 -0.56 6.23
N GLU A 97 0.54 -1.50 5.68
CA GLU A 97 0.01 -2.55 4.80
C GLU A 97 -1.00 -3.44 5.52
N LEU A 98 -0.75 -3.74 6.80
CA LEU A 98 -1.70 -4.50 7.63
C LEU A 98 -3.02 -3.73 7.79
N SER A 99 -2.94 -2.43 8.08
CA SER A 99 -4.14 -1.57 8.21
C SER A 99 -4.91 -1.48 6.88
N LEU A 100 -4.21 -1.39 5.76
CA LEU A 100 -4.83 -1.35 4.43
C LEU A 100 -5.49 -2.69 4.08
N MET A 101 -4.87 -3.81 4.45
CA MET A 101 -5.47 -5.14 4.29
C MET A 101 -6.78 -5.26 5.08
N GLU A 102 -6.83 -4.75 6.31
CA GLU A 102 -8.05 -4.71 7.12
C GLU A 102 -9.14 -3.83 6.47
N ASP A 103 -8.77 -2.69 5.89
CA ASP A 103 -9.71 -1.83 5.18
C ASP A 103 -10.28 -2.52 3.92
N TYR A 104 -9.46 -3.23 3.15
CA TYR A 104 -9.96 -3.99 2.00
C TYR A 104 -10.86 -5.16 2.42
N GLN A 105 -10.58 -5.79 3.56
CA GLN A 105 -11.48 -6.81 4.10
C GLN A 105 -12.85 -6.22 4.44
N LYS A 106 -12.90 -5.07 5.11
CA LYS A 106 -14.17 -4.36 5.39
C LYS A 106 -14.90 -3.95 4.12
N PHE A 107 -14.16 -3.51 3.11
CA PHE A 107 -14.74 -3.18 1.81
C PHE A 107 -15.36 -4.42 1.14
N TYR A 108 -14.67 -5.56 1.19
CA TYR A 108 -15.22 -6.83 0.71
C TYR A 108 -16.52 -7.20 1.44
N GLU A 109 -16.55 -7.13 2.77
CA GLU A 109 -17.73 -7.40 3.59
C GLU A 109 -18.91 -6.49 3.20
N GLU A 110 -18.66 -5.20 2.98
CA GLU A 110 -19.69 -4.26 2.53
C GLU A 110 -20.24 -4.68 1.14
N ALA A 111 -19.39 -5.01 0.20
CA ALA A 111 -19.80 -5.40 -1.15
C ALA A 111 -20.58 -6.71 -1.15
N GLU A 112 -20.08 -7.74 -0.47
CA GLU A 112 -20.66 -9.09 -0.48
C GLU A 112 -21.87 -9.20 0.46
N ASP A 113 -21.69 -8.84 1.73
CA ASP A 113 -22.71 -9.13 2.75
C ASP A 113 -23.88 -8.13 2.69
N LYS A 114 -23.58 -6.86 2.46
CA LYS A 114 -24.61 -5.81 2.43
C LYS A 114 -25.32 -5.70 1.08
N TYR A 115 -24.57 -5.81 -0.01
CA TYR A 115 -25.11 -5.53 -1.35
C TYR A 115 -25.20 -6.74 -2.26
N SER A 116 -24.66 -7.89 -1.89
CA SER A 116 -24.51 -9.06 -2.77
C SER A 116 -23.89 -8.69 -4.12
N ASP A 117 -22.94 -7.75 -4.10
CA ASP A 117 -22.25 -7.23 -5.28
C ASP A 117 -21.01 -8.11 -5.57
N CYS A 118 -21.26 -9.22 -6.23
CA CYS A 118 -20.20 -10.19 -6.55
C CYS A 118 -19.15 -9.63 -7.53
N ILE A 119 -19.49 -8.64 -8.36
CA ILE A 119 -18.54 -8.01 -9.29
C ILE A 119 -17.51 -7.21 -8.49
N THR A 120 -17.98 -6.32 -7.62
CA THR A 120 -17.09 -5.55 -6.73
C THR A 120 -16.33 -6.47 -5.78
N ALA A 121 -16.98 -7.44 -5.16
CA ALA A 121 -16.34 -8.39 -4.25
C ALA A 121 -15.20 -9.17 -4.94
N THR A 122 -15.40 -9.63 -6.18
CA THR A 122 -14.37 -10.31 -6.96
C THR A 122 -13.17 -9.40 -7.25
N PHE A 123 -13.42 -8.14 -7.59
CA PHE A 123 -12.35 -7.16 -7.79
C PHE A 123 -11.56 -6.92 -6.49
N ILE A 124 -12.23 -6.76 -5.35
CA ILE A 124 -11.57 -6.52 -4.06
C ILE A 124 -10.72 -7.71 -3.63
N ILE A 125 -11.06 -8.94 -3.99
CA ILE A 125 -10.21 -10.13 -3.73
C ILE A 125 -8.82 -9.98 -4.34
N GLU A 126 -8.69 -9.37 -5.52
CA GLU A 126 -7.37 -9.09 -6.12
C GLU A 126 -6.53 -8.18 -5.21
N LEU A 127 -7.14 -7.11 -4.69
CA LEU A 127 -6.46 -6.17 -3.79
C LEU A 127 -6.11 -6.82 -2.44
N ILE A 128 -6.99 -7.63 -1.88
CA ILE A 128 -6.72 -8.41 -0.65
C ILE A 128 -5.52 -9.35 -0.85
N ASN A 129 -5.43 -10.01 -2.00
CA ASN A 129 -4.30 -10.90 -2.31
C ASN A 129 -2.98 -10.12 -2.47
N ILE A 130 -3.02 -8.93 -3.05
CA ILE A 130 -1.85 -8.03 -3.11
C ILE A 130 -1.41 -7.66 -1.70
N GLN A 131 -2.32 -7.20 -0.85
CA GLN A 131 -2.02 -6.79 0.52
C GLN A 131 -1.48 -7.94 1.36
N ARG A 132 -2.04 -9.14 1.21
CA ARG A 132 -1.54 -10.33 1.90
C ARG A 132 -0.07 -10.60 1.57
N ARG A 133 0.32 -10.42 0.30
CA ARG A 133 1.72 -10.58 -0.11
C ARG A 133 2.62 -9.49 0.45
N SER A 134 2.18 -8.23 0.42
CA SER A 134 2.93 -7.10 0.97
C SER A 134 3.16 -7.25 2.47
N VAL A 135 2.13 -7.58 3.24
CA VAL A 135 2.25 -7.85 4.67
C VAL A 135 3.22 -9.00 4.94
N GLY A 136 3.12 -10.10 4.18
CA GLY A 136 4.04 -11.23 4.28
C GLY A 136 5.48 -10.84 4.00
N GLU A 137 5.73 -10.08 2.94
CA GLU A 137 7.06 -9.62 2.56
C GLU A 137 7.70 -8.75 3.65
N TYR A 138 6.99 -7.75 4.15
CA TYR A 138 7.52 -6.91 5.24
C TYR A 138 7.77 -7.72 6.52
N GLY A 139 6.92 -8.70 6.83
CA GLY A 139 7.14 -9.63 7.94
C GLY A 139 8.43 -10.42 7.78
N ASP A 140 8.69 -10.97 6.60
CA ASP A 140 9.92 -11.71 6.28
C ASP A 140 11.16 -10.82 6.33
N LEU A 141 11.06 -9.58 5.84
CA LEU A 141 12.16 -8.60 5.91
C LEU A 141 12.51 -8.23 7.35
N ILE A 142 11.51 -8.03 8.20
CA ILE A 142 11.72 -7.76 9.64
C ILE A 142 12.39 -8.98 10.30
N ALA A 143 11.90 -10.18 10.04
CA ALA A 143 12.48 -11.41 10.58
C ALA A 143 13.94 -11.59 10.13
N ARG A 144 14.25 -11.33 8.85
CA ARG A 144 15.62 -11.36 8.33
C ARG A 144 16.52 -10.31 9.02
N TYR A 145 16.04 -9.08 9.16
CA TYR A 145 16.77 -8.02 9.86
C TYR A 145 17.12 -8.44 11.30
N ASP A 146 16.16 -9.01 12.01
CA ASP A 146 16.31 -9.39 13.43
C ASP A 146 17.28 -10.58 13.62
N ARG A 147 17.61 -11.33 12.59
CA ARG A 147 18.62 -12.39 12.66
C ARG A 147 20.06 -11.87 12.76
N ASN A 148 20.33 -10.70 12.17
CA ASN A 148 21.67 -10.09 12.22
C ASN A 148 21.54 -8.56 12.31
N PRO A 149 21.04 -8.03 13.44
CA PRO A 149 20.74 -6.60 13.57
C PRO A 149 21.99 -5.72 13.65
N ASN A 150 23.18 -6.32 13.77
CA ASN A 150 24.46 -5.61 13.84
C ASN A 150 25.08 -5.36 12.46
N ASP A 151 24.61 -6.05 11.43
CA ASP A 151 25.10 -5.87 10.05
C ASP A 151 24.06 -5.17 9.18
N VAL A 152 23.80 -3.92 9.53
CA VAL A 152 22.81 -3.08 8.82
C VAL A 152 23.21 -2.78 7.38
N PHE A 153 24.50 -2.76 7.07
CA PHE A 153 24.97 -2.46 5.72
C PHE A 153 24.78 -3.65 4.78
N GLU A 154 25.01 -4.87 5.24
CA GLU A 154 24.69 -6.08 4.47
C GLU A 154 23.19 -6.14 4.18
N PHE A 155 22.36 -5.80 5.15
CA PHE A 155 20.92 -5.75 4.95
C PHE A 155 20.49 -4.64 3.98
N ASP A 156 21.14 -3.47 4.03
CA ASP A 156 20.89 -2.38 3.08
C ASP A 156 21.23 -2.80 1.64
N GLU A 157 22.38 -3.43 1.43
CA GLU A 157 22.77 -3.98 0.14
C GLU A 157 21.76 -5.02 -0.36
N TYR A 158 21.35 -5.93 0.49
CA TYR A 158 20.33 -6.93 0.16
C TYR A 158 19.01 -6.28 -0.31
N LEU A 159 18.52 -5.25 0.37
CA LEU A 159 17.32 -4.52 -0.07
C LEU A 159 17.53 -3.84 -1.43
N GLY A 160 18.71 -3.28 -1.67
CA GLY A 160 19.03 -2.61 -2.92
C GLY A 160 19.07 -3.53 -4.15
N GLU A 161 19.19 -4.84 -3.94
CA GLU A 161 19.19 -5.87 -4.99
C GLU A 161 17.78 -6.37 -5.34
N LYS A 162 16.78 -6.13 -4.49
CA LYS A 162 15.38 -6.51 -4.73
C LYS A 162 14.71 -5.61 -5.75
#